data_5c74c93f58be144a314512ed06b0a098
#
_entry.id   5c74c93f58be144a314512ed06b0a098
#
_cell.length_a   1.000
_cell.length_b   1.000
_cell.length_c   1.000
_cell.angle_alpha   90.00
_cell.angle_beta   90.00
_cell.angle_gamma   90.00
#
_symmetry.space_group_name_H-M   'P 1'
#
loop_
_entity.id
_entity.type
_entity.pdbx_description
1 polymer ?
#
loop_
_entity_poly.entity_id
_entity_poly.type
_entity_poly.pdbx_seq_one_letter_code
_entity_poly.pdbx_strand_id
1 'polypeptide(L)'
;MSTQNNGPETRITRKFAALKAEGRAGLVTFLTAGDPTPELSQDIILDIAEAGADLIEIGMPFSDPMADGPAIQASSLRALKAGMTLPKTLEIVRSFRKKDDETPIILMGYFNPIYIYGVDRFLKDAREAGIDGLIVVDLPPEEEGELCLPAIEAGLNFIYLT
;
A
#
# COMPACT_ATOMS: atom_id res chain seq x y z
N MET A 1 11.23 -30.08 -4.25
CA MET A 1 10.18 -29.82 -5.25
C MET A 1 9.89 -28.32 -5.19
N SER A 2 10.32 -27.55 -6.19
CA SER A 2 10.04 -26.12 -6.28
C SER A 2 8.61 -25.94 -6.75
N THR A 3 7.74 -25.46 -5.88
CA THR A 3 6.44 -24.95 -6.27
C THR A 3 6.69 -23.73 -7.15
N GLN A 4 6.56 -23.89 -8.46
CA GLN A 4 6.48 -22.75 -9.38
C GLN A 4 5.21 -21.97 -8.97
N ASN A 5 5.42 -20.76 -8.49
CA ASN A 5 4.33 -19.83 -8.20
C ASN A 5 3.77 -19.36 -9.56
N ASN A 6 2.69 -19.99 -10.02
CA ASN A 6 2.04 -19.69 -11.30
C ASN A 6 1.09 -18.47 -11.22
N GLY A 7 1.28 -17.60 -10.24
CA GLY A 7 0.59 -16.33 -10.14
C GLY A 7 1.09 -15.33 -11.20
N PRO A 8 0.29 -14.29 -11.53
CA PRO A 8 0.72 -13.25 -12.45
C PRO A 8 2.00 -12.56 -11.93
N GLU A 9 2.90 -12.23 -12.86
CA GLU A 9 4.12 -11.52 -12.53
C GLU A 9 3.79 -10.07 -12.11
N THR A 10 4.01 -9.75 -10.83
CA THR A 10 3.78 -8.41 -10.25
C THR A 10 5.12 -7.76 -9.90
N ARG A 11 5.12 -6.42 -9.64
CA ARG A 11 6.34 -5.75 -9.12
C ARG A 11 6.83 -6.40 -7.83
N ILE A 12 5.92 -6.85 -6.95
CA ILE A 12 6.25 -7.54 -5.71
C ILE A 12 6.98 -8.85 -6.00
N THR A 13 6.44 -9.69 -6.89
CA THR A 13 7.06 -10.99 -7.22
C THR A 13 8.43 -10.83 -7.89
N ARG A 14 8.58 -9.85 -8.81
CA ARG A 14 9.87 -9.51 -9.43
C ARG A 14 10.89 -9.04 -8.40
N LYS A 15 10.49 -8.14 -7.50
CA LYS A 15 11.38 -7.63 -6.45
C LYS A 15 11.89 -8.76 -5.55
N PHE A 16 11.00 -9.62 -5.05
CA PHE A 16 11.43 -10.75 -4.22
C PHE A 16 12.29 -11.78 -4.97
N ALA A 17 12.04 -11.99 -6.26
CA ALA A 17 12.90 -12.84 -7.08
C ALA A 17 14.32 -12.27 -7.21
N ALA A 18 14.45 -10.96 -7.44
CA ALA A 18 15.73 -10.27 -7.50
C ALA A 18 16.48 -10.34 -6.15
N LEU A 19 15.80 -10.03 -5.04
CA LEU A 19 16.36 -10.11 -3.69
C LEU A 19 16.88 -11.52 -3.36
N LYS A 20 16.11 -12.54 -3.74
CA LYS A 20 16.53 -13.94 -3.58
C LYS A 20 17.76 -14.27 -4.41
N ALA A 21 17.85 -13.78 -5.63
CA ALA A 21 19.03 -13.98 -6.49
C ALA A 21 20.26 -13.27 -5.93
N GLU A 22 20.09 -12.10 -5.30
CA GLU A 22 21.15 -11.35 -4.62
C GLU A 22 21.54 -11.96 -3.26
N GLY A 23 20.74 -12.87 -2.71
CA GLY A 23 20.98 -13.49 -1.40
C GLY A 23 20.82 -12.54 -0.22
N ARG A 24 20.02 -11.47 -0.34
CA ARG A 24 19.78 -10.49 0.71
C ARG A 24 18.30 -10.37 1.07
N ALA A 25 18.04 -9.88 2.29
CA ALA A 25 16.69 -9.50 2.73
C ALA A 25 16.24 -8.21 2.05
N GLY A 26 14.93 -8.06 1.87
CA GLY A 26 14.30 -6.80 1.41
C GLY A 26 14.06 -5.83 2.56
N LEU A 27 14.29 -4.55 2.31
CA LEU A 27 13.93 -3.46 3.20
C LEU A 27 12.52 -2.99 2.83
N VAL A 28 11.57 -3.20 3.74
CA VAL A 28 10.21 -2.67 3.65
C VAL A 28 10.09 -1.46 4.56
N THR A 29 9.65 -0.35 4.03
CA THR A 29 9.49 0.90 4.79
C THR A 29 8.02 1.28 4.84
N PHE A 30 7.59 1.88 5.96
CA PHE A 30 6.23 2.38 6.14
C PHE A 30 6.22 3.88 6.39
N LEU A 31 5.25 4.58 5.81
CA LEU A 31 4.91 5.95 6.15
C LEU A 31 3.41 6.21 5.96
N THR A 32 2.87 7.17 6.72
CA THR A 32 1.47 7.60 6.56
C THR A 32 1.36 8.62 5.43
N ALA A 33 0.47 8.40 4.46
CA ALA A 33 0.21 9.35 3.40
C ALA A 33 -0.25 10.70 3.96
N GLY A 34 0.43 11.78 3.55
CA GLY A 34 0.11 13.14 3.96
C GLY A 34 0.71 13.58 5.29
N ASP A 35 1.57 12.78 5.91
CA ASP A 35 2.30 13.17 7.12
C ASP A 35 3.75 13.57 6.76
N PRO A 36 4.28 14.71 7.20
CA PRO A 36 3.64 15.77 8.01
C PRO A 36 2.72 16.69 7.20
N THR A 37 2.89 16.77 5.87
CA THR A 37 2.00 17.43 4.92
C THR A 37 1.90 16.60 3.62
N PRO A 38 0.84 16.76 2.80
CA PRO A 38 0.71 16.02 1.56
C PRO A 38 1.91 16.18 0.60
N GLU A 39 2.44 17.41 0.48
CA GLU A 39 3.56 17.73 -0.39
C GLU A 39 4.85 17.06 0.08
N LEU A 40 5.20 17.23 1.37
CA LEU A 40 6.38 16.61 1.97
C LEU A 40 6.29 15.08 1.96
N SER A 41 5.11 14.52 2.21
CA SER A 41 4.90 13.07 2.14
C SER A 41 5.22 12.52 0.75
N GLN A 42 4.83 13.23 -0.30
CA GLN A 42 5.15 12.82 -1.68
C GLN A 42 6.66 12.83 -1.96
N ASP A 43 7.37 13.85 -1.50
CA ASP A 43 8.83 13.95 -1.65
C ASP A 43 9.54 12.85 -0.85
N ILE A 44 9.13 12.63 0.41
CA ILE A 44 9.68 11.58 1.27
C ILE A 44 9.53 10.19 0.66
N ILE A 45 8.37 9.88 0.06
CA ILE A 45 8.16 8.57 -0.60
C ILE A 45 9.17 8.35 -1.71
N LEU A 46 9.48 9.38 -2.52
CA LEU A 46 10.48 9.31 -3.56
C LEU A 46 11.89 9.15 -2.99
N ASP A 47 12.23 9.96 -1.99
CA ASP A 47 13.55 9.90 -1.34
C ASP A 47 13.81 8.54 -0.70
N ILE A 48 12.78 7.91 -0.10
CA ILE A 48 12.87 6.56 0.48
C ILE A 48 13.16 5.51 -0.59
N ALA A 49 12.51 5.59 -1.76
CA ALA A 49 12.79 4.69 -2.88
C ALA A 49 14.23 4.87 -3.38
N GLU A 50 14.66 6.11 -3.59
CA GLU A 50 16.02 6.45 -4.03
C GLU A 50 17.08 6.06 -3.00
N ALA A 51 16.74 6.11 -1.71
CA ALA A 51 17.61 5.67 -0.62
C ALA A 51 17.76 4.14 -0.50
N GLY A 52 16.97 3.38 -1.26
CA GLY A 52 17.13 1.94 -1.39
C GLY A 52 16.07 1.09 -0.68
N ALA A 53 14.90 1.63 -0.37
CA ALA A 53 13.78 0.81 0.03
C ALA A 53 13.39 -0.16 -1.10
N ASP A 54 13.22 -1.42 -0.76
CA ASP A 54 12.83 -2.46 -1.73
C ASP A 54 11.32 -2.48 -1.97
N LEU A 55 10.53 -2.21 -0.93
CA LEU A 55 9.08 -2.04 -0.97
C LEU A 55 8.68 -0.87 -0.06
N ILE A 56 7.59 -0.19 -0.41
CA ILE A 56 7.08 0.91 0.40
C ILE A 56 5.63 0.62 0.76
N GLU A 57 5.33 0.61 2.06
CA GLU A 57 3.98 0.56 2.59
C GLU A 57 3.50 1.99 2.86
N ILE A 58 2.38 2.36 2.27
CA ILE A 58 1.76 3.68 2.44
C ILE A 58 0.50 3.51 3.27
N GLY A 59 0.52 4.07 4.48
CA GLY A 59 -0.64 4.09 5.37
C GLY A 59 -1.73 5.03 4.86
N MET A 60 -2.94 4.51 4.73
CA MET A 60 -4.14 5.30 4.45
C MET A 60 -4.63 5.93 5.77
N PRO A 61 -4.61 7.28 5.93
CA PRO A 61 -5.04 7.91 7.18
C PRO A 61 -6.50 7.59 7.51
N PHE A 62 -6.76 7.22 8.76
CA PHE A 62 -8.08 6.90 9.27
C PHE A 62 -8.30 7.51 10.66
N SER A 63 -9.55 7.88 10.98
CA SER A 63 -9.91 8.53 12.25
C SER A 63 -9.93 7.58 13.44
N ASP A 64 -10.18 6.28 13.18
CA ASP A 64 -10.43 5.26 14.20
C ASP A 64 -9.48 4.06 14.07
N PRO A 65 -8.14 4.27 14.11
CA PRO A 65 -7.14 3.26 13.80
C PRO A 65 -6.91 2.32 15.00
N MET A 66 -7.85 1.43 15.27
CA MET A 66 -7.90 0.59 16.47
C MET A 66 -6.70 -0.37 16.63
N ALA A 67 -6.04 -0.74 15.55
CA ALA A 67 -4.90 -1.65 15.57
C ALA A 67 -3.54 -0.92 15.60
N ASP A 68 -3.52 0.41 15.45
CA ASP A 68 -2.30 1.17 15.38
C ASP A 68 -1.80 1.63 16.75
N GLY A 69 -0.48 1.67 16.89
CA GLY A 69 0.17 2.28 18.05
C GLY A 69 0.13 3.83 18.01
N PRO A 70 0.50 4.48 19.12
CA PRO A 70 0.34 5.93 19.28
C PRO A 70 1.11 6.76 18.24
N ALA A 71 2.24 6.30 17.75
CA ALA A 71 3.02 6.99 16.71
C ALA A 71 2.24 7.08 15.39
N ILE A 72 1.66 5.96 14.95
CA ILE A 72 0.88 5.89 13.71
C ILE A 72 -0.45 6.61 13.87
N GLN A 73 -1.11 6.51 15.02
CA GLN A 73 -2.30 7.31 15.32
C GLN A 73 -2.01 8.81 15.22
N ALA A 74 -0.89 9.28 15.76
CA ALA A 74 -0.49 10.67 15.69
C ALA A 74 -0.21 11.13 14.25
N SER A 75 0.48 10.32 13.45
CA SER A 75 0.73 10.62 12.03
C SER A 75 -0.56 10.68 11.21
N SER A 76 -1.49 9.73 11.41
CA SER A 76 -2.81 9.73 10.79
C SER A 76 -3.60 11.00 11.14
N LEU A 77 -3.59 11.42 12.41
CA LEU A 77 -4.27 12.66 12.83
C LEU A 77 -3.67 13.90 12.17
N ARG A 78 -2.34 13.98 12.01
CA ARG A 78 -1.71 15.11 11.30
C ARG A 78 -2.11 15.14 9.85
N ALA A 79 -2.05 13.98 9.18
CA ALA A 79 -2.46 13.83 7.78
C ALA A 79 -3.92 14.22 7.55
N LEU A 80 -4.85 13.73 8.40
CA LEU A 80 -6.26 14.09 8.32
C LEU A 80 -6.51 15.58 8.53
N LYS A 81 -5.82 16.21 9.52
CA LYS A 81 -5.87 17.66 9.76
C LYS A 81 -5.33 18.46 8.57
N ALA A 82 -4.34 17.93 7.85
CA ALA A 82 -3.83 18.50 6.60
C ALA A 82 -4.76 18.26 5.40
N GLY A 83 -5.92 17.62 5.61
CA GLY A 83 -6.93 17.39 4.59
C GLY A 83 -6.64 16.20 3.68
N MET A 84 -5.87 15.21 4.17
CA MET A 84 -5.68 13.95 3.45
C MET A 84 -6.98 13.16 3.35
N THR A 85 -7.13 12.49 2.21
CA THR A 85 -8.25 11.59 1.89
C THR A 85 -7.74 10.41 1.08
N LEU A 86 -8.54 9.35 0.98
CA LEU A 86 -8.18 8.19 0.15
C LEU A 86 -7.91 8.54 -1.33
N PRO A 87 -8.73 9.38 -2.01
CA PRO A 87 -8.38 9.86 -3.35
C PRO A 87 -7.03 10.55 -3.44
N LYS A 88 -6.70 11.41 -2.47
CA LYS A 88 -5.39 12.10 -2.44
C LYS A 88 -4.23 11.12 -2.19
N THR A 89 -4.44 10.07 -1.41
CA THR A 89 -3.45 9.00 -1.25
C THR A 89 -3.14 8.34 -2.60
N LEU A 90 -4.16 8.04 -3.40
CA LEU A 90 -3.98 7.50 -4.75
C LEU A 90 -3.26 8.50 -5.68
N GLU A 91 -3.52 9.81 -5.55
CA GLU A 91 -2.79 10.83 -6.33
C GLU A 91 -1.29 10.88 -5.99
N ILE A 92 -0.92 10.72 -4.72
CA ILE A 92 0.48 10.60 -4.31
C ILE A 92 1.15 9.43 -5.04
N VAL A 93 0.49 8.28 -5.10
CA VAL A 93 1.02 7.10 -5.80
C VAL A 93 1.12 7.33 -7.32
N ARG A 94 0.11 7.96 -7.94
CA ARG A 94 0.17 8.33 -9.36
C ARG A 94 1.36 9.26 -9.66
N SER A 95 1.62 10.21 -8.77
CA SER A 95 2.76 11.11 -8.89
C SER A 95 4.09 10.39 -8.73
N PHE A 96 4.19 9.47 -7.78
CA PHE A 96 5.34 8.60 -7.59
C PHE A 96 5.63 7.77 -8.86
N ARG A 97 4.60 7.14 -9.44
CA ARG A 97 4.73 6.29 -10.64
C ARG A 97 5.26 7.02 -11.89
N LYS A 98 5.13 8.35 -11.95
CA LYS A 98 5.74 9.14 -13.03
C LYS A 98 7.27 9.17 -12.98
N LYS A 99 7.85 8.84 -11.83
CA LYS A 99 9.30 8.87 -11.59
C LYS A 99 9.88 7.47 -11.32
N ASP A 100 9.13 6.60 -10.66
CA ASP A 100 9.53 5.24 -10.32
C ASP A 100 8.39 4.25 -10.66
N ASP A 101 8.63 3.41 -11.66
CA ASP A 101 7.69 2.35 -12.07
C ASP A 101 8.11 0.95 -11.60
N GLU A 102 9.19 0.84 -10.83
CA GLU A 102 9.77 -0.44 -10.40
C GLU A 102 9.55 -0.76 -8.93
N THR A 103 9.61 0.23 -8.03
CA THR A 103 9.47 0.00 -6.59
C THR A 103 8.03 -0.37 -6.23
N PRO A 104 7.77 -1.55 -5.63
CA PRO A 104 6.43 -1.94 -5.22
C PRO A 104 5.84 -1.01 -4.17
N ILE A 105 4.57 -0.64 -4.35
CA ILE A 105 3.78 0.16 -3.40
C ILE A 105 2.62 -0.69 -2.88
N ILE A 106 2.52 -0.78 -1.56
CA ILE A 106 1.46 -1.46 -0.84
C ILE A 106 0.66 -0.42 -0.05
N LEU A 107 -0.66 -0.39 -0.21
CA LEU A 107 -1.51 0.41 0.68
C LEU A 107 -1.84 -0.39 1.93
N MET A 108 -1.66 0.23 3.08
CA MET A 108 -2.01 -0.35 4.38
C MET A 108 -3.06 0.52 5.08
N GLY A 109 -4.10 -0.11 5.63
CA GLY A 109 -5.13 0.62 6.36
C GLY A 109 -6.30 -0.25 6.79
N TYR A 110 -7.48 0.37 6.82
CA TYR A 110 -8.71 -0.21 7.35
C TYR A 110 -9.76 -0.36 6.26
N PHE A 111 -10.68 -1.31 6.45
CA PHE A 111 -11.70 -1.63 5.44
C PHE A 111 -12.74 -0.52 5.28
N ASN A 112 -13.14 0.13 6.40
CA ASN A 112 -14.22 1.12 6.35
C ASN A 112 -14.02 2.27 5.34
N PRO A 113 -12.84 2.94 5.24
CA PRO A 113 -12.60 3.93 4.19
C PRO A 113 -12.75 3.39 2.76
N ILE A 114 -12.33 2.14 2.53
CA ILE A 114 -12.46 1.46 1.23
C ILE A 114 -13.93 1.18 0.93
N TYR A 115 -14.66 0.66 1.91
CA TYR A 115 -16.09 0.38 1.81
C TYR A 115 -16.90 1.64 1.46
N ILE A 116 -16.63 2.77 2.13
CA ILE A 116 -17.30 4.05 1.86
C ILE A 116 -16.93 4.58 0.47
N TYR A 117 -15.69 4.39 0.01
CA TYR A 117 -15.27 4.76 -1.35
C TYR A 117 -16.00 3.94 -2.42
N GLY A 118 -16.38 2.71 -2.08
CA GLY A 118 -16.92 1.68 -2.94
C GLY A 118 -15.82 0.75 -3.44
N VAL A 119 -15.92 -0.54 -3.07
CA VAL A 119 -14.84 -1.53 -3.30
C VAL A 119 -14.42 -1.60 -4.77
N ASP A 120 -15.36 -1.79 -5.69
CA ASP A 120 -15.06 -1.91 -7.13
C ASP A 120 -14.35 -0.66 -7.67
N ARG A 121 -14.85 0.52 -7.27
CA ARG A 121 -14.26 1.79 -7.67
C ARG A 121 -12.85 1.95 -7.09
N PHE A 122 -12.68 1.60 -5.81
CA PHE A 122 -11.37 1.65 -5.15
C PHE A 122 -10.35 0.76 -5.85
N LEU A 123 -10.71 -0.50 -6.13
CA LEU A 123 -9.82 -1.45 -6.77
C LEU A 123 -9.39 -0.99 -8.17
N LYS A 124 -10.34 -0.45 -8.95
CA LYS A 124 -10.05 0.14 -10.25
C LYS A 124 -9.08 1.32 -10.10
N ASP A 125 -9.41 2.30 -9.26
CA ASP A 125 -8.62 3.52 -9.09
C ASP A 125 -7.23 3.23 -8.48
N ALA A 126 -7.12 2.26 -7.57
CA ALA A 126 -5.86 1.78 -7.00
C ALA A 126 -4.97 1.12 -8.06
N ARG A 127 -5.56 0.25 -8.89
CA ARG A 127 -4.84 -0.38 -10.00
C ARG A 127 -4.33 0.66 -10.99
N GLU A 128 -5.16 1.60 -11.40
CA GLU A 128 -4.80 2.69 -12.30
C GLU A 128 -3.76 3.64 -11.70
N ALA A 129 -3.76 3.81 -10.37
CA ALA A 129 -2.74 4.58 -9.67
C ALA A 129 -1.38 3.88 -9.63
N GLY A 130 -1.33 2.57 -9.86
CA GLY A 130 -0.11 1.78 -9.82
C GLY A 130 0.19 1.16 -8.46
N ILE A 131 -0.82 0.94 -7.64
CA ILE A 131 -0.72 0.13 -6.41
C ILE A 131 -0.44 -1.33 -6.80
N ASP A 132 0.37 -2.01 -6.02
CA ASP A 132 0.76 -3.41 -6.21
C ASP A 132 0.07 -4.35 -5.23
N GLY A 133 -0.25 -3.87 -4.04
CA GLY A 133 -0.86 -4.71 -3.01
C GLY A 133 -1.59 -3.94 -1.93
N LEU A 134 -2.36 -4.68 -1.13
CA LEU A 134 -3.16 -4.19 -0.02
C LEU A 134 -2.84 -4.96 1.26
N ILE A 135 -2.75 -4.24 2.38
CA ILE A 135 -2.83 -4.76 3.74
C ILE A 135 -4.03 -4.09 4.41
N VAL A 136 -5.07 -4.87 4.74
CA VAL A 136 -6.26 -4.37 5.42
C VAL A 136 -6.38 -5.07 6.76
N VAL A 137 -6.08 -4.32 7.83
CA VAL A 137 -5.78 -4.87 9.16
C VAL A 137 -7.00 -5.41 9.91
N ASP A 138 -8.19 -4.98 9.52
CA ASP A 138 -9.46 -5.32 10.17
C ASP A 138 -10.38 -6.20 9.30
N LEU A 139 -9.88 -6.73 8.17
CA LEU A 139 -10.63 -7.67 7.33
C LEU A 139 -10.16 -9.10 7.62
N PRO A 140 -10.96 -9.91 8.32
CA PRO A 140 -10.59 -11.30 8.62
C PRO A 140 -10.71 -12.20 7.37
N PRO A 141 -9.99 -13.35 7.33
CA PRO A 141 -10.07 -14.29 6.22
C PRO A 141 -11.47 -14.80 5.90
N GLU A 142 -12.35 -14.88 6.91
CA GLU A 142 -13.74 -15.30 6.74
C GLU A 142 -14.56 -14.35 5.86
N GLU A 143 -14.13 -13.09 5.77
CA GLU A 143 -14.75 -12.03 4.95
C GLU A 143 -13.96 -11.71 3.68
N GLU A 144 -13.15 -12.66 3.21
CA GLU A 144 -12.28 -12.47 2.02
C GLU A 144 -13.06 -12.06 0.75
N GLY A 145 -14.34 -12.46 0.65
CA GLY A 145 -15.22 -12.10 -0.45
C GLY A 145 -15.51 -10.59 -0.56
N GLU A 146 -15.39 -9.84 0.54
CA GLU A 146 -15.68 -8.42 0.57
C GLU A 146 -14.60 -7.57 -0.14
N LEU A 147 -13.34 -7.99 -0.09
CA LEU A 147 -12.25 -7.23 -0.69
C LEU A 147 -11.10 -8.09 -1.21
N CYS A 148 -10.69 -9.14 -0.49
CA CYS A 148 -9.49 -9.91 -0.83
C CYS A 148 -9.61 -10.57 -2.20
N LEU A 149 -10.68 -11.34 -2.44
CA LEU A 149 -10.90 -12.00 -3.73
C LEU A 149 -11.08 -11.00 -4.86
N PRO A 150 -11.92 -9.94 -4.74
CA PRO A 150 -12.00 -8.88 -5.74
C PRO A 150 -10.66 -8.18 -6.02
N ALA A 151 -9.82 -7.96 -5.00
CA ALA A 151 -8.50 -7.36 -5.18
C ALA A 151 -7.57 -8.24 -6.02
N ILE A 152 -7.55 -9.55 -5.74
CA ILE A 152 -6.78 -10.53 -6.51
C ILE A 152 -7.26 -10.59 -7.97
N GLU A 153 -8.57 -10.60 -8.20
CA GLU A 153 -9.17 -10.55 -9.53
C GLU A 153 -8.82 -9.27 -10.30
N ALA A 154 -8.73 -8.13 -9.58
CA ALA A 154 -8.26 -6.86 -10.12
C ALA A 154 -6.74 -6.83 -10.38
N GLY A 155 -5.99 -7.87 -10.00
CA GLY A 155 -4.55 -7.99 -10.21
C GLY A 155 -3.71 -7.29 -9.12
N LEU A 156 -4.28 -7.07 -7.94
CA LEU A 156 -3.57 -6.60 -6.75
C LEU A 156 -3.19 -7.79 -5.87
N ASN A 157 -2.04 -7.71 -5.21
CA ASN A 157 -1.70 -8.66 -4.15
C ASN A 157 -2.48 -8.32 -2.88
N PHE A 158 -2.92 -9.34 -2.14
CA PHE A 158 -3.53 -9.14 -0.83
C PHE A 158 -2.66 -9.82 0.23
N ILE A 159 -2.30 -9.07 1.28
CA ILE A 159 -1.36 -9.50 2.31
C ILE A 159 -2.09 -9.52 3.64
N TYR A 160 -2.20 -10.70 4.25
CA TYR A 160 -2.76 -10.86 5.60
C TYR A 160 -1.69 -10.63 6.65
N LEU A 161 -2.08 -9.94 7.74
CA LEU A 161 -1.29 -9.89 8.97
C LEU A 161 -1.71 -11.07 9.85
N THR A 162 -0.75 -11.88 10.29
CA THR A 162 -0.96 -13.07 11.13
C THR A 162 -0.19 -12.98 12.43
#